data_e08e16d4de3bbe1e5e3b8f7e89a0af21
#
_entry.id   e08e16d4de3bbe1e5e3b8f7e89a0af21
#
_cell.length_a   1.000
_cell.length_b   1.000
_cell.length_c   1.000
_cell.angle_alpha   90.00
_cell.angle_beta   90.00
_cell.angle_gamma   90.00
#
_symmetry.space_group_name_H-M   'P 1'
#
loop_
_entity.id
_entity.type
_entity.pdbx_description
1 polymer ?
#
loop_
_entity_poly.entity_id
_entity_poly.type
_entity_poly.pdbx_seq_one_letter_code
_entity_poly.pdbx_strand_id
1 'polypeptide(L)'
;MIKAILRGLGILVGVLVLLIVIVIAVAYIDTNSRMSKTYNLPANALSIDMSKANVARGQHLVVSLGACADCHGENLAGKTVLEDPALGNFYGRNLTSGAGGTSDFADEDWVRALRYGLGQDGRSLLIMPSGGFNSLHDEDLASMIAYLKSLPAVDHEQPEISVGPLGRLLTLAGMFPLFSAEPIDISAARPEPVPARADPAYGHYLVKVGGCSDCHGANLAGGSVPGMDASVPHASNLTPGGELVGWTVEDFKKAIREGVTPSGCTLSTSMPWQQYGNMNDEELEAIWLYLQSLEARELDQN
;
A
#
# COMPACT_ATOMS: atom_id res chain seq x y z
N MET A 1 34.48 24.26 -40.91
CA MET A 1 34.27 24.08 -39.46
C MET A 1 32.79 23.98 -39.09
N ILE A 2 31.90 24.90 -39.37
CA ILE A 2 30.48 24.92 -39.01
C ILE A 2 29.74 23.65 -39.47
N LYS A 3 29.91 23.20 -40.72
CA LYS A 3 29.29 21.99 -41.27
C LYS A 3 29.71 20.71 -40.49
N ALA A 4 30.95 20.60 -40.03
CA ALA A 4 31.41 19.47 -39.23
C ALA A 4 30.79 19.47 -37.81
N ILE A 5 30.67 20.65 -37.20
CA ILE A 5 30.03 20.82 -35.89
C ILE A 5 28.53 20.47 -36.01
N LEU A 6 27.82 20.96 -37.01
CA LEU A 6 26.41 20.63 -37.23
C LEU A 6 26.18 19.13 -37.47
N ARG A 7 27.08 18.51 -38.24
CA ARG A 7 27.02 17.04 -38.45
C ARG A 7 27.29 16.26 -37.15
N GLY A 8 28.26 16.68 -36.34
CA GLY A 8 28.55 16.07 -35.03
C GLY A 8 27.36 16.20 -34.07
N LEU A 9 26.76 17.42 -34.03
CA LEU A 9 25.56 17.68 -33.22
C LEU A 9 24.36 16.82 -33.68
N GLY A 10 24.15 16.68 -34.98
CA GLY A 10 23.09 15.83 -35.52
C GLY A 10 23.26 14.34 -35.16
N ILE A 11 24.51 13.84 -35.21
CA ILE A 11 24.82 12.47 -34.78
C ILE A 11 24.56 12.32 -33.30
N LEU A 12 25.01 13.25 -32.46
CA LEU A 12 24.78 13.20 -31.00
C LEU A 12 23.28 13.18 -30.65
N VAL A 13 22.51 14.05 -31.28
CA VAL A 13 21.04 14.10 -31.12
C VAL A 13 20.41 12.79 -31.59
N GLY A 14 20.85 12.25 -32.74
CA GLY A 14 20.35 10.93 -33.23
C GLY A 14 20.65 9.79 -32.30
N VAL A 15 21.84 9.73 -31.71
CA VAL A 15 22.21 8.73 -30.69
C VAL A 15 21.37 8.91 -29.43
N LEU A 16 21.16 10.13 -28.94
CA LEU A 16 20.36 10.39 -27.76
C LEU A 16 18.90 9.94 -27.96
N VAL A 17 18.29 10.29 -29.08
CA VAL A 17 16.93 9.87 -29.44
C VAL A 17 16.85 8.34 -29.51
N LEU A 18 17.82 7.67 -30.11
CA LEU A 18 17.87 6.21 -30.17
C LEU A 18 17.93 5.59 -28.75
N LEU A 19 18.75 6.14 -27.88
CA LEU A 19 18.86 5.67 -26.48
C LEU A 19 17.53 5.84 -25.73
N ILE A 20 16.85 6.98 -25.88
CA ILE A 20 15.53 7.20 -25.27
C ILE A 20 14.52 6.17 -25.77
N VAL A 21 14.47 5.93 -27.08
CA VAL A 21 13.56 4.92 -27.67
C VAL A 21 13.85 3.53 -27.10
N ILE A 22 15.13 3.14 -26.97
CA ILE A 22 15.52 1.87 -26.38
C ILE A 22 15.06 1.77 -24.94
N VAL A 23 15.28 2.78 -24.10
CA VAL A 23 14.87 2.80 -22.69
C VAL A 23 13.35 2.66 -22.55
N ILE A 24 12.60 3.40 -23.38
CA ILE A 24 11.13 3.28 -23.41
C ILE A 24 10.72 1.85 -23.82
N ALA A 25 11.30 1.30 -24.86
CA ALA A 25 11.00 -0.06 -25.32
C ALA A 25 11.29 -1.11 -24.22
N VAL A 26 12.42 -0.98 -23.52
CA VAL A 26 12.76 -1.84 -22.39
C VAL A 26 11.74 -1.71 -21.28
N ALA A 27 11.33 -0.48 -20.91
CA ALA A 27 10.31 -0.26 -19.87
C ALA A 27 8.97 -0.91 -20.23
N TYR A 28 8.55 -0.84 -21.49
CA TYR A 28 7.33 -1.50 -21.96
C TYR A 28 7.44 -3.02 -21.93
N ILE A 29 8.56 -3.59 -22.40
CA ILE A 29 8.80 -5.03 -22.38
C ILE A 29 8.84 -5.56 -20.95
N ASP A 30 9.61 -4.92 -20.07
CA ASP A 30 9.71 -5.29 -18.66
C ASP A 30 8.35 -5.26 -17.98
N THR A 31 7.66 -4.13 -18.04
CA THR A 31 6.35 -3.96 -17.37
C THR A 31 5.33 -4.97 -17.89
N ASN A 32 5.24 -5.18 -19.22
CA ASN A 32 4.30 -6.15 -19.80
C ASN A 32 4.65 -7.59 -19.39
N SER A 33 5.93 -7.93 -19.33
CA SER A 33 6.39 -9.24 -18.86
C SER A 33 5.97 -9.47 -17.40
N ARG A 34 6.16 -8.48 -16.54
CA ARG A 34 5.77 -8.54 -15.13
C ARG A 34 4.24 -8.56 -14.95
N MET A 35 3.47 -7.78 -15.72
CA MET A 35 2.01 -7.81 -15.72
C MET A 35 1.43 -9.16 -16.15
N SER A 36 2.11 -9.90 -17.02
CA SER A 36 1.67 -11.22 -17.49
C SER A 36 2.20 -12.38 -16.65
N LYS A 37 3.10 -12.10 -15.69
CA LYS A 37 3.68 -13.11 -14.81
C LYS A 37 2.61 -13.68 -13.87
N THR A 38 2.52 -15.01 -13.81
CA THR A 38 1.68 -15.72 -12.85
C THR A 38 2.50 -16.27 -11.70
N TYR A 39 1.90 -16.29 -10.52
CA TYR A 39 2.51 -16.77 -9.28
C TYR A 39 1.78 -18.03 -8.81
N ASN A 40 2.55 -19.09 -8.55
CA ASN A 40 2.01 -20.35 -8.05
C ASN A 40 2.09 -20.35 -6.52
N LEU A 41 0.95 -20.39 -5.87
CA LEU A 41 0.87 -20.49 -4.42
C LEU A 41 0.88 -21.97 -3.97
N PRO A 42 1.45 -22.30 -2.79
CA PRO A 42 1.28 -23.61 -2.17
C PRO A 42 -0.20 -23.98 -2.00
N ALA A 43 -0.53 -25.27 -2.10
CA ALA A 43 -1.92 -25.74 -2.07
C ALA A 43 -2.71 -25.31 -0.82
N ASN A 44 -2.05 -25.16 0.32
CA ASN A 44 -2.65 -24.73 1.59
C ASN A 44 -2.57 -23.22 1.83
N ALA A 45 -1.98 -22.45 0.91
CA ALA A 45 -1.75 -21.01 1.10
C ALA A 45 -3.05 -20.20 1.18
N LEU A 46 -4.10 -20.65 0.49
CA LEU A 46 -5.37 -19.94 0.38
C LEU A 46 -6.41 -20.39 1.41
N SER A 47 -6.18 -21.50 2.13
CA SER A 47 -7.13 -22.01 3.13
C SER A 47 -7.01 -21.23 4.43
N ILE A 48 -8.13 -20.68 4.93
CA ILE A 48 -8.27 -20.08 6.27
C ILE A 48 -9.56 -20.57 6.92
N ASP A 49 -9.60 -20.53 8.26
CA ASP A 49 -10.80 -20.93 9.02
C ASP A 49 -11.78 -19.77 9.14
N MET A 50 -12.77 -19.71 8.23
CA MET A 50 -13.80 -18.67 8.24
C MET A 50 -14.76 -18.77 9.44
N SER A 51 -14.79 -19.90 10.18
CA SER A 51 -15.66 -20.05 11.36
C SER A 51 -15.26 -19.13 12.53
N LYS A 52 -14.04 -18.62 12.52
CA LYS A 52 -13.50 -17.68 13.50
C LYS A 52 -13.71 -16.21 13.12
N ALA A 53 -14.30 -15.93 11.98
CA ALA A 53 -14.51 -14.58 11.49
C ALA A 53 -15.48 -13.80 12.40
N ASN A 54 -15.11 -12.54 12.68
CA ASN A 54 -15.92 -11.57 13.39
C ASN A 54 -16.17 -10.37 12.49
N VAL A 55 -17.40 -10.21 12.00
CA VAL A 55 -17.77 -9.15 11.04
C VAL A 55 -17.51 -7.75 11.62
N ALA A 56 -17.78 -7.52 12.91
CA ALA A 56 -17.53 -6.21 13.53
C ALA A 56 -16.03 -5.89 13.61
N ARG A 57 -15.19 -6.90 13.92
CA ARG A 57 -13.72 -6.75 13.85
C ARG A 57 -13.25 -6.50 12.43
N GLY A 58 -13.82 -7.20 11.44
CA GLY A 58 -13.53 -7.00 10.03
C GLY A 58 -13.89 -5.59 9.56
N GLN A 59 -15.07 -5.09 9.93
CA GLN A 59 -15.48 -3.71 9.67
C GLN A 59 -14.47 -2.71 10.24
N HIS A 60 -14.11 -2.89 11.50
CA HIS A 60 -13.15 -2.02 12.17
C HIS A 60 -11.81 -2.00 11.44
N LEU A 61 -11.27 -3.15 11.07
CA LEU A 61 -10.00 -3.25 10.34
C LEU A 61 -10.07 -2.59 8.95
N VAL A 62 -11.15 -2.81 8.20
CA VAL A 62 -11.33 -2.24 6.85
C VAL A 62 -11.43 -0.72 6.89
N VAL A 63 -12.12 -0.16 7.90
CA VAL A 63 -12.34 1.29 8.03
C VAL A 63 -11.13 1.99 8.63
N SER A 64 -10.39 1.34 9.53
CA SER A 64 -9.23 1.93 10.22
C SER A 64 -7.92 1.56 9.52
N LEU A 65 -7.29 0.47 9.93
CA LEU A 65 -5.95 0.08 9.51
C LEU A 65 -5.84 -0.23 8.01
N GLY A 66 -6.87 -0.83 7.44
CA GLY A 66 -6.91 -1.20 6.03
C GLY A 66 -7.03 -0.02 5.09
N ALA A 67 -7.57 1.11 5.58
CA ALA A 67 -7.80 2.34 4.81
C ALA A 67 -8.42 2.08 3.42
N CYS A 68 -9.27 1.04 3.30
CA CYS A 68 -9.76 0.54 2.01
C CYS A 68 -10.53 1.60 1.23
N ALA A 69 -11.22 2.50 1.93
CA ALA A 69 -12.02 3.57 1.33
C ALA A 69 -11.17 4.57 0.51
N ASP A 70 -9.88 4.70 0.80
CA ASP A 70 -9.00 5.62 0.06
C ASP A 70 -8.85 5.25 -1.40
N CYS A 71 -8.86 3.96 -1.71
CA CYS A 71 -8.80 3.46 -3.08
C CYS A 71 -10.13 2.92 -3.59
N HIS A 72 -10.97 2.34 -2.71
CA HIS A 72 -12.20 1.66 -3.12
C HIS A 72 -13.48 2.49 -2.91
N GLY A 73 -13.36 3.76 -2.45
CA GLY A 73 -14.48 4.65 -2.15
C GLY A 73 -15.14 4.34 -0.80
N GLU A 74 -15.88 5.30 -0.26
CA GLU A 74 -16.47 5.21 1.09
C GLU A 74 -17.45 4.04 1.25
N ASN A 75 -18.18 3.71 0.18
CA ASN A 75 -19.09 2.56 0.11
C ASN A 75 -18.43 1.28 -0.41
N LEU A 76 -17.12 1.31 -0.66
CA LEU A 76 -16.30 0.22 -1.21
C LEU A 76 -16.77 -0.29 -2.58
N ALA A 77 -17.56 0.50 -3.30
CA ALA A 77 -18.06 0.15 -4.63
C ALA A 77 -17.11 0.56 -5.77
N GLY A 78 -15.92 1.02 -5.44
CA GLY A 78 -14.90 1.43 -6.40
C GLY A 78 -14.78 2.95 -6.56
N LYS A 79 -13.58 3.39 -6.93
CA LYS A 79 -13.23 4.81 -7.06
C LYS A 79 -12.10 4.99 -8.06
N THR A 80 -12.08 6.12 -8.76
CA THR A 80 -10.87 6.59 -9.46
C THR A 80 -9.80 6.96 -8.45
N VAL A 81 -8.64 6.32 -8.54
CA VAL A 81 -7.47 6.59 -7.69
C VAL A 81 -6.56 7.63 -8.35
N LEU A 82 -6.27 7.44 -9.64
CA LEU A 82 -5.44 8.35 -10.42
C LEU A 82 -5.85 8.27 -11.90
N GLU A 83 -5.97 9.41 -12.54
CA GLU A 83 -6.04 9.53 -14.01
C GLU A 83 -5.00 10.51 -14.47
N ASP A 84 -3.94 10.00 -15.08
CA ASP A 84 -2.84 10.80 -15.61
C ASP A 84 -2.29 10.17 -16.90
N PRO A 85 -2.24 10.89 -18.02
CA PRO A 85 -1.79 10.33 -19.29
C PRO A 85 -0.35 9.81 -19.29
N ALA A 86 0.52 10.36 -18.44
CA ALA A 86 1.93 9.97 -18.36
C ALA A 86 2.13 8.81 -17.37
N LEU A 87 1.51 8.85 -16.18
CA LEU A 87 1.63 7.83 -15.17
C LEU A 87 0.73 6.63 -15.44
N GLY A 88 -0.51 6.87 -15.86
CA GLY A 88 -1.52 5.85 -16.13
C GLY A 88 -2.84 6.15 -15.43
N ASN A 89 -3.82 5.28 -15.67
CA ASN A 89 -5.13 5.36 -15.05
C ASN A 89 -5.31 4.17 -14.11
N PHE A 90 -5.56 4.46 -12.83
CA PHE A 90 -5.69 3.47 -11.77
C PHE A 90 -7.04 3.64 -11.08
N TYR A 91 -7.75 2.52 -10.91
CA TYR A 91 -9.09 2.47 -10.34
C TYR A 91 -9.13 1.44 -9.21
N GLY A 92 -9.68 1.83 -8.07
CA GLY A 92 -10.04 0.89 -7.01
C GLY A 92 -11.25 0.07 -7.46
N ARG A 93 -11.14 -1.26 -7.47
CA ARG A 93 -12.23 -2.15 -7.88
C ARG A 93 -13.42 -2.05 -6.93
N ASN A 94 -14.62 -2.32 -7.45
CA ASN A 94 -15.81 -2.55 -6.64
C ASN A 94 -15.60 -3.82 -5.78
N LEU A 95 -15.65 -3.68 -4.45
CA LEU A 95 -15.50 -4.78 -3.48
C LEU A 95 -16.85 -5.36 -3.04
N THR A 96 -17.98 -4.81 -3.52
CA THR A 96 -19.32 -5.34 -3.22
C THR A 96 -19.68 -6.47 -4.20
N SER A 97 -20.76 -7.18 -3.90
CA SER A 97 -21.26 -8.26 -4.76
C SER A 97 -22.10 -7.79 -5.96
N GLY A 98 -22.19 -6.47 -6.23
CA GLY A 98 -22.87 -5.92 -7.40
C GLY A 98 -22.12 -6.14 -8.71
N ALA A 99 -22.71 -5.72 -9.82
CA ALA A 99 -22.08 -5.79 -11.13
C ALA A 99 -20.73 -5.04 -11.15
N GLY A 100 -19.69 -5.61 -11.78
CA GLY A 100 -18.33 -5.07 -11.77
C GLY A 100 -17.57 -5.32 -10.45
N GLY A 101 -18.20 -5.98 -9.47
CA GLY A 101 -17.64 -6.29 -8.16
C GLY A 101 -17.12 -7.72 -8.01
N THR A 102 -17.39 -8.29 -6.84
CA THR A 102 -16.79 -9.54 -6.35
C THR A 102 -17.81 -10.66 -6.14
N SER A 103 -18.94 -10.65 -6.88
CA SER A 103 -20.01 -11.65 -6.74
C SER A 103 -19.56 -13.10 -7.04
N ASP A 104 -18.50 -13.26 -7.82
CA ASP A 104 -17.89 -14.53 -8.20
C ASP A 104 -16.71 -14.95 -7.32
N PHE A 105 -16.33 -14.12 -6.30
CA PHE A 105 -15.18 -14.42 -5.44
C PHE A 105 -15.52 -15.50 -4.41
N ALA A 106 -14.73 -16.57 -4.42
CA ALA A 106 -14.64 -17.50 -3.30
C ALA A 106 -13.77 -16.92 -2.17
N ASP A 107 -13.77 -17.55 -0.99
CA ASP A 107 -12.93 -17.10 0.14
C ASP A 107 -11.44 -17.11 -0.23
N GLU A 108 -11.03 -18.10 -1.02
CA GLU A 108 -9.66 -18.23 -1.54
C GLU A 108 -9.24 -17.06 -2.43
N ASP A 109 -10.16 -16.46 -3.18
CA ASP A 109 -9.87 -15.32 -4.04
C ASP A 109 -9.60 -14.06 -3.20
N TRP A 110 -10.35 -13.90 -2.12
CA TRP A 110 -10.10 -12.84 -1.15
C TRP A 110 -8.76 -13.01 -0.43
N VAL A 111 -8.42 -14.23 0.00
CA VAL A 111 -7.11 -14.51 0.60
C VAL A 111 -6.00 -14.24 -0.41
N ARG A 112 -6.19 -14.65 -1.66
CA ARG A 112 -5.25 -14.41 -2.76
C ARG A 112 -5.00 -12.93 -2.96
N ALA A 113 -6.05 -12.13 -3.02
CA ALA A 113 -5.96 -10.70 -3.24
C ALA A 113 -5.34 -9.95 -2.05
N LEU A 114 -5.87 -10.16 -0.85
CA LEU A 114 -5.45 -9.44 0.34
C LEU A 114 -4.06 -9.86 0.80
N ARG A 115 -3.81 -11.16 0.98
CA ARG A 115 -2.55 -11.65 1.54
C ARG A 115 -1.41 -11.70 0.55
N TYR A 116 -1.70 -12.01 -0.72
CA TYR A 116 -0.66 -12.28 -1.72
C TYR A 116 -0.61 -11.24 -2.85
N GLY A 117 -1.53 -10.28 -2.88
CA GLY A 117 -1.57 -9.26 -3.93
C GLY A 117 -1.80 -9.83 -5.33
N LEU A 118 -2.54 -10.93 -5.43
CA LEU A 118 -2.78 -11.65 -6.68
C LEU A 118 -4.25 -11.63 -7.06
N GLY A 119 -4.53 -11.48 -8.35
CA GLY A 119 -5.87 -11.69 -8.91
C GLY A 119 -6.26 -13.17 -8.99
N GLN A 120 -7.53 -13.45 -9.35
CA GLN A 120 -8.03 -14.80 -9.58
C GLN A 120 -7.22 -15.56 -10.63
N ASP A 121 -6.67 -14.85 -11.62
CA ASP A 121 -5.81 -15.39 -12.68
C ASP A 121 -4.36 -15.64 -12.24
N GLY A 122 -4.03 -15.39 -10.96
CA GLY A 122 -2.69 -15.57 -10.39
C GLY A 122 -1.68 -14.50 -10.79
N ARG A 123 -2.10 -13.45 -11.48
CA ARG A 123 -1.22 -12.29 -11.78
C ARG A 123 -1.22 -11.29 -10.64
N SER A 124 -0.14 -10.50 -10.56
CA SER A 124 -0.07 -9.45 -9.55
C SER A 124 -1.18 -8.42 -9.72
N LEU A 125 -1.84 -8.06 -8.62
CA LEU A 125 -2.61 -6.83 -8.54
C LEU A 125 -1.67 -5.63 -8.69
N LEU A 126 -2.21 -4.48 -9.05
CA LEU A 126 -1.46 -3.24 -9.22
C LEU A 126 -1.83 -2.27 -8.10
N ILE A 127 -0.82 -1.66 -7.49
CA ILE A 127 -0.90 -0.64 -6.43
C ILE A 127 -1.71 -1.01 -5.16
N MET A 128 -2.20 -2.26 -5.04
CA MET A 128 -2.85 -2.73 -3.81
C MET A 128 -1.80 -2.94 -2.71
N PRO A 129 -1.97 -2.40 -1.48
CA PRO A 129 -0.95 -2.48 -0.42
C PRO A 129 -0.96 -3.85 0.30
N SER A 130 -0.93 -4.93 -0.48
CA SER A 130 -1.01 -6.31 0.05
C SER A 130 0.22 -6.70 0.89
N GLY A 131 1.34 -5.98 0.78
CA GLY A 131 2.52 -6.18 1.63
C GLY A 131 2.20 -6.00 3.12
N GLY A 132 1.41 -4.98 3.48
CA GLY A 132 0.88 -4.80 4.83
C GLY A 132 -0.09 -5.91 5.22
N PHE A 133 -1.06 -6.20 4.37
CA PHE A 133 -2.10 -7.22 4.62
C PHE A 133 -1.54 -8.66 4.65
N ASN A 134 -0.39 -8.93 4.06
CA ASN A 134 0.33 -10.19 4.22
C ASN A 134 0.68 -10.46 5.70
N SER A 135 0.82 -9.42 6.50
CA SER A 135 1.08 -9.51 7.94
C SER A 135 -0.16 -9.82 8.79
N LEU A 136 -1.37 -9.82 8.23
CA LEU A 136 -2.59 -10.21 8.95
C LEU A 136 -2.53 -11.66 9.39
N HIS A 137 -2.80 -11.93 10.68
CA HIS A 137 -3.09 -13.30 11.09
C HIS A 137 -4.44 -13.79 10.56
N ASP A 138 -4.64 -15.10 10.53
CA ASP A 138 -5.77 -15.70 9.82
C ASP A 138 -7.14 -15.23 10.33
N GLU A 139 -7.30 -15.00 11.63
CA GLU A 139 -8.59 -14.58 12.23
C GLU A 139 -8.98 -13.14 11.82
N ASP A 140 -8.01 -12.21 11.77
CA ASP A 140 -8.27 -10.84 11.30
C ASP A 140 -8.52 -10.81 9.79
N LEU A 141 -7.79 -11.59 9.01
CA LEU A 141 -8.05 -11.72 7.56
C LEU A 141 -9.43 -12.32 7.28
N ALA A 142 -9.81 -13.39 7.99
CA ALA A 142 -11.15 -14.00 7.89
C ALA A 142 -12.25 -12.99 8.27
N SER A 143 -12.01 -12.17 9.29
CA SER A 143 -12.92 -11.13 9.73
C SER A 143 -13.11 -10.03 8.66
N MET A 144 -12.02 -9.56 8.05
CA MET A 144 -12.09 -8.59 6.95
C MET A 144 -12.88 -9.17 5.76
N ILE A 145 -12.60 -10.43 5.36
CA ILE A 145 -13.31 -11.09 4.26
C ILE A 145 -14.80 -11.20 4.60
N ALA A 146 -15.16 -11.62 5.80
CA ALA A 146 -16.56 -11.75 6.22
C ALA A 146 -17.29 -10.41 6.16
N TYR A 147 -16.66 -9.31 6.59
CA TYR A 147 -17.24 -7.98 6.47
C TYR A 147 -17.40 -7.56 5.01
N LEU A 148 -16.37 -7.68 4.17
CA LEU A 148 -16.44 -7.31 2.76
C LEU A 148 -17.54 -8.08 2.03
N LYS A 149 -17.71 -9.37 2.31
CA LYS A 149 -18.82 -10.19 1.75
C LYS A 149 -20.19 -9.82 2.28
N SER A 150 -20.28 -9.14 3.43
CA SER A 150 -21.55 -8.68 4.01
C SER A 150 -22.03 -7.33 3.48
N LEU A 151 -21.23 -6.66 2.65
CA LEU A 151 -21.57 -5.35 2.11
C LEU A 151 -22.81 -5.43 1.20
N PRO A 152 -23.69 -4.41 1.23
CA PRO A 152 -24.78 -4.29 0.25
C PRO A 152 -24.23 -4.27 -1.17
N ALA A 153 -24.88 -4.98 -2.08
CA ALA A 153 -24.52 -4.98 -3.49
C ALA A 153 -24.71 -3.59 -4.10
N VAL A 154 -23.69 -3.09 -4.79
CA VAL A 154 -23.72 -1.84 -5.55
C VAL A 154 -23.20 -2.13 -6.95
N ASP A 155 -24.00 -1.85 -7.97
CA ASP A 155 -23.59 -2.01 -9.36
C ASP A 155 -22.68 -0.84 -9.76
N HIS A 156 -21.42 -1.12 -9.98
CA HIS A 156 -20.45 -0.13 -10.42
C HIS A 156 -19.27 -0.81 -11.11
N GLU A 157 -19.19 -0.67 -12.42
CA GLU A 157 -18.08 -1.15 -13.21
C GLU A 157 -16.98 -0.09 -13.28
N GLN A 158 -15.74 -0.50 -13.05
CA GLN A 158 -14.57 0.35 -13.22
C GLN A 158 -13.89 0.05 -14.56
N PRO A 159 -13.30 1.07 -15.21
CA PRO A 159 -12.46 0.86 -16.38
C PRO A 159 -11.26 -0.02 -16.08
N GLU A 160 -10.64 -0.56 -17.13
CA GLU A 160 -9.39 -1.29 -17.00
C GLU A 160 -8.23 -0.35 -16.58
N ILE A 161 -7.37 -0.83 -15.70
CA ILE A 161 -6.15 -0.13 -15.31
C ILE A 161 -5.22 -0.06 -16.52
N SER A 162 -4.64 1.12 -16.76
CA SER A 162 -3.62 1.33 -17.78
C SER A 162 -2.38 1.99 -17.20
N VAL A 163 -1.19 1.51 -17.58
CA VAL A 163 0.09 2.05 -17.11
C VAL A 163 0.70 2.90 -18.21
N GLY A 164 0.86 4.19 -17.95
CA GLY A 164 1.42 5.17 -18.88
C GLY A 164 2.94 5.06 -19.04
N PRO A 165 3.52 5.78 -20.02
CA PRO A 165 4.96 5.72 -20.32
C PRO A 165 5.85 6.08 -19.15
N LEU A 166 5.52 7.14 -18.41
CA LEU A 166 6.28 7.57 -17.23
C LEU A 166 6.12 6.55 -16.07
N GLY A 167 4.88 6.06 -15.84
CA GLY A 167 4.64 5.01 -14.84
C GLY A 167 5.52 3.78 -15.09
N ARG A 168 5.66 3.35 -16.35
CA ARG A 168 6.54 2.23 -16.74
C ARG A 168 8.02 2.53 -16.51
N LEU A 169 8.47 3.74 -16.84
CA LEU A 169 9.86 4.15 -16.61
C LEU A 169 10.19 4.21 -15.11
N LEU A 170 9.30 4.77 -14.31
CA LEU A 170 9.47 4.82 -12.86
C LEU A 170 9.43 3.42 -12.23
N THR A 171 8.58 2.53 -12.74
CA THR A 171 8.55 1.11 -12.32
C THR A 171 9.87 0.40 -12.65
N LEU A 172 10.40 0.59 -13.87
CA LEU A 172 11.69 0.04 -14.28
C LEU A 172 12.84 0.57 -13.41
N ALA A 173 12.78 1.84 -13.00
CA ALA A 173 13.74 2.48 -12.11
C ALA A 173 13.58 2.07 -10.62
N GLY A 174 12.55 1.29 -10.26
CA GLY A 174 12.26 0.92 -8.87
C GLY A 174 11.65 2.06 -8.04
N MET A 175 11.25 3.15 -8.69
CA MET A 175 10.69 4.34 -8.03
C MET A 175 9.17 4.31 -7.88
N PHE A 176 8.48 3.43 -8.60
CA PHE A 176 7.02 3.25 -8.52
C PHE A 176 6.71 1.78 -8.21
N PRO A 177 6.24 1.47 -6.97
CA PRO A 177 5.95 0.11 -6.53
C PRO A 177 4.62 -0.39 -7.12
N LEU A 178 4.63 -0.66 -8.44
CA LEU A 178 3.42 -0.97 -9.20
C LEU A 178 2.83 -2.34 -8.84
N PHE A 179 3.66 -3.35 -8.59
CA PHE A 179 3.25 -4.76 -8.47
C PHE A 179 3.09 -5.18 -7.01
N SER A 180 1.86 -5.43 -6.60
CA SER A 180 1.48 -5.76 -5.22
C SER A 180 2.10 -7.07 -4.69
N ALA A 181 2.29 -8.06 -5.58
CA ALA A 181 2.80 -9.37 -5.18
C ALA A 181 4.33 -9.45 -5.08
N GLU A 182 5.08 -8.53 -5.71
CA GLU A 182 6.53 -8.64 -5.79
C GLU A 182 7.27 -8.51 -4.44
N PRO A 183 6.85 -7.64 -3.51
CA PRO A 183 7.50 -7.55 -2.21
C PRO A 183 7.14 -8.70 -1.26
N ILE A 184 6.20 -9.57 -1.63
CA ILE A 184 5.66 -10.61 -0.74
C ILE A 184 6.45 -11.91 -0.90
N ASP A 185 7.02 -12.40 0.20
CA ASP A 185 7.55 -13.76 0.27
C ASP A 185 6.41 -14.76 0.44
N ILE A 186 6.02 -15.39 -0.68
CA ILE A 186 4.94 -16.38 -0.71
C ILE A 186 5.26 -17.67 0.06
N SER A 187 6.52 -17.88 0.45
CA SER A 187 6.98 -19.05 1.23
C SER A 187 7.06 -18.76 2.74
N ALA A 188 6.90 -17.49 3.13
CA ALA A 188 6.95 -17.10 4.54
C ALA A 188 5.88 -17.83 5.37
N ALA A 189 6.22 -18.14 6.61
CA ALA A 189 5.25 -18.66 7.57
C ALA A 189 4.13 -17.63 7.82
N ARG A 190 2.90 -18.12 8.03
CA ARG A 190 1.78 -17.26 8.38
C ARG A 190 2.04 -16.55 9.70
N PRO A 191 1.61 -15.28 9.83
CA PRO A 191 1.74 -14.58 11.11
C PRO A 191 0.97 -15.28 12.23
N GLU A 192 1.62 -15.44 13.36
CA GLU A 192 0.98 -15.96 14.57
C GLU A 192 0.04 -14.90 15.18
N PRO A 193 -1.09 -15.31 15.76
CA PRO A 193 -2.01 -14.41 16.43
C PRO A 193 -1.33 -13.64 17.56
N VAL A 194 -1.56 -12.32 17.60
CA VAL A 194 -1.11 -11.44 18.67
C VAL A 194 -2.32 -10.98 19.47
N PRO A 195 -2.35 -11.16 20.81
CA PRO A 195 -3.46 -10.68 21.63
C PRO A 195 -3.66 -9.18 21.48
N ALA A 196 -4.92 -8.75 21.23
CA ALA A 196 -5.29 -7.36 21.18
C ALA A 196 -5.23 -6.76 22.59
N ARG A 197 -4.19 -6.00 22.86
CA ARG A 197 -3.95 -5.26 24.11
C ARG A 197 -2.91 -4.17 23.90
N ALA A 198 -2.91 -3.15 24.74
CA ALA A 198 -1.95 -2.07 24.68
C ALA A 198 -0.54 -2.55 25.10
N ASP A 199 0.18 -3.19 24.17
CA ASP A 199 1.58 -3.58 24.35
C ASP A 199 2.39 -3.46 23.04
N PRO A 200 3.74 -3.45 23.13
CA PRO A 200 4.58 -3.30 21.94
C PRO A 200 4.41 -4.39 20.88
N ALA A 201 4.05 -5.63 21.26
CA ALA A 201 3.89 -6.73 20.31
C ALA A 201 2.65 -6.51 19.43
N TYR A 202 1.55 -6.09 20.05
CA TYR A 202 0.35 -5.71 19.29
C TYR A 202 0.58 -4.46 18.46
N GLY A 203 1.28 -3.46 19.01
CA GLY A 203 1.68 -2.26 18.26
C GLY A 203 2.52 -2.57 17.03
N HIS A 204 3.49 -3.48 17.15
CA HIS A 204 4.27 -3.97 16.01
C HIS A 204 3.39 -4.62 14.92
N TYR A 205 2.45 -5.47 15.34
CA TYR A 205 1.48 -6.07 14.42
C TYR A 205 0.66 -5.00 13.67
N LEU A 206 0.11 -4.03 14.39
CA LEU A 206 -0.69 -2.96 13.80
C LEU A 206 0.12 -2.08 12.83
N VAL A 207 1.37 -1.74 13.18
CA VAL A 207 2.28 -0.98 12.31
C VAL A 207 2.58 -1.73 11.02
N LYS A 208 2.76 -3.05 11.09
CA LYS A 208 2.96 -3.88 9.89
C LYS A 208 1.71 -3.95 9.02
N VAL A 209 0.56 -4.24 9.61
CA VAL A 209 -0.71 -4.35 8.89
C VAL A 209 -1.11 -3.02 8.26
N GLY A 210 -0.92 -1.91 8.99
CA GLY A 210 -1.20 -0.56 8.50
C GLY A 210 -0.19 -0.04 7.47
N GLY A 211 0.88 -0.80 7.14
CA GLY A 211 1.85 -0.41 6.12
C GLY A 211 2.66 0.84 6.49
N CYS A 212 2.83 1.16 7.77
CA CYS A 212 3.52 2.39 8.21
C CYS A 212 4.94 2.48 7.63
N SER A 213 5.63 1.35 7.51
CA SER A 213 6.98 1.26 6.95
C SER A 213 7.05 1.61 5.47
N ASP A 214 5.96 1.57 4.72
CA ASP A 214 5.94 1.84 3.28
C ASP A 214 6.24 3.33 3.00
N CYS A 215 5.86 4.20 3.94
CA CYS A 215 6.17 5.63 3.88
C CYS A 215 7.29 6.02 4.85
N HIS A 216 7.26 5.50 6.09
CA HIS A 216 8.20 5.89 7.15
C HIS A 216 9.53 5.11 7.13
N GLY A 217 9.77 4.30 6.09
CA GLY A 217 10.97 3.48 5.93
C GLY A 217 10.94 2.20 6.76
N ALA A 218 11.71 1.19 6.36
CA ALA A 218 11.71 -0.14 6.97
C ALA A 218 12.07 -0.13 8.47
N ASN A 219 12.83 0.86 8.90
CA ASN A 219 13.24 1.09 10.29
C ASN A 219 12.42 2.18 10.99
N LEU A 220 11.39 2.73 10.33
CA LEU A 220 10.54 3.82 10.79
C LEU A 220 11.30 5.14 11.09
N ALA A 221 12.49 5.33 10.53
CA ALA A 221 13.29 6.55 10.70
C ALA A 221 12.89 7.67 9.72
N GLY A 222 11.82 7.51 8.97
CA GLY A 222 11.32 8.51 8.04
C GLY A 222 12.12 8.60 6.74
N GLY A 223 12.01 9.73 6.05
CA GLY A 223 12.71 10.00 4.79
C GLY A 223 11.79 10.21 3.59
N SER A 224 12.35 10.10 2.40
CA SER A 224 11.59 10.23 1.14
C SER A 224 10.57 9.13 0.98
N VAL A 225 9.33 9.48 0.61
CA VAL A 225 8.26 8.50 0.39
C VAL A 225 8.39 7.89 -1.00
N PRO A 226 8.55 6.56 -1.13
CA PRO A 226 8.69 5.92 -2.44
C PRO A 226 7.51 6.22 -3.37
N GLY A 227 7.79 6.57 -4.62
CA GLY A 227 6.76 6.85 -5.62
C GLY A 227 6.08 8.21 -5.52
N MET A 228 6.42 9.03 -4.54
CA MET A 228 5.91 10.39 -4.39
C MET A 228 6.84 11.42 -5.05
N ASP A 229 6.25 12.53 -5.47
CA ASP A 229 6.99 13.67 -6.01
C ASP A 229 7.85 14.32 -4.92
N ALA A 230 9.00 14.91 -5.29
CA ALA A 230 9.91 15.57 -4.36
C ALA A 230 9.29 16.81 -3.65
N SER A 231 8.13 17.29 -4.09
CA SER A 231 7.36 18.34 -3.40
C SER A 231 6.57 17.81 -2.21
N VAL A 232 6.37 16.49 -2.10
CA VAL A 232 5.72 15.88 -0.94
C VAL A 232 6.71 15.89 0.22
N PRO A 233 6.32 16.38 1.41
CA PRO A 233 7.18 16.37 2.57
C PRO A 233 7.70 14.96 2.87
N HIS A 234 8.93 14.86 3.37
CA HIS A 234 9.46 13.61 3.86
C HIS A 234 8.55 13.04 4.97
N ALA A 235 8.42 11.72 5.00
CA ALA A 235 7.75 11.06 6.11
C ALA A 235 8.55 11.27 7.40
N SER A 236 7.85 11.54 8.48
CA SER A 236 8.44 11.79 9.81
C SER A 236 9.21 10.57 10.33
N ASN A 237 10.26 10.82 11.08
CA ASN A 237 10.96 9.81 11.87
C ASN A 237 10.10 9.45 13.09
N LEU A 238 9.59 8.21 13.12
CA LEU A 238 8.73 7.69 14.18
C LEU A 238 9.52 6.99 15.31
N THR A 239 10.84 6.96 15.24
CA THR A 239 11.68 6.42 16.33
C THR A 239 11.82 7.44 17.46
N PRO A 240 12.28 7.02 18.67
CA PRO A 240 12.55 7.94 19.76
C PRO A 240 13.63 9.00 19.48
N GLY A 241 14.30 8.96 18.33
CA GLY A 241 15.24 9.98 17.87
C GLY A 241 14.63 11.04 16.93
N GLY A 242 13.34 10.91 16.61
CA GLY A 242 12.64 11.76 15.64
C GLY A 242 11.62 12.73 16.25
N GLU A 243 10.56 13.00 15.49
CA GLU A 243 9.54 14.01 15.83
C GLU A 243 8.70 13.64 17.06
N LEU A 244 8.70 12.37 17.47
CA LEU A 244 7.96 11.92 18.66
C LEU A 244 8.67 12.25 19.98
N VAL A 245 9.86 12.86 19.93
CA VAL A 245 10.58 13.32 21.14
C VAL A 245 9.74 14.32 21.92
N GLY A 246 9.49 14.02 23.18
CA GLY A 246 8.72 14.89 24.08
C GLY A 246 7.22 14.81 23.92
N TRP A 247 6.71 13.99 23.02
CA TRP A 247 5.28 13.72 22.94
C TRP A 247 4.82 12.79 24.06
N THR A 248 3.56 12.93 24.42
CA THR A 248 2.84 11.96 25.25
C THR A 248 2.01 11.03 24.36
N VAL A 249 1.51 9.94 24.93
CA VAL A 249 0.57 9.06 24.21
C VAL A 249 -0.69 9.81 23.77
N GLU A 250 -1.15 10.77 24.56
CA GLU A 250 -2.32 11.58 24.22
C GLU A 250 -2.04 12.55 23.05
N ASP A 251 -0.82 13.10 22.96
CA ASP A 251 -0.38 13.89 21.82
C ASP A 251 -0.37 13.04 20.53
N PHE A 252 0.12 11.80 20.62
CA PHE A 252 0.12 10.87 19.51
C PHE A 252 -1.33 10.51 19.07
N LYS A 253 -2.19 10.11 20.00
CA LYS A 253 -3.60 9.80 19.73
C LYS A 253 -4.29 10.98 19.07
N LYS A 254 -4.08 12.19 19.60
CA LYS A 254 -4.66 13.42 19.05
C LYS A 254 -4.14 13.70 17.64
N ALA A 255 -2.84 13.59 17.41
CA ALA A 255 -2.25 13.81 16.09
C ALA A 255 -2.84 12.87 15.03
N ILE A 256 -3.00 11.58 15.36
CA ILE A 256 -3.60 10.61 14.44
C ILE A 256 -5.09 10.87 14.21
N ARG A 257 -5.85 11.35 15.21
CA ARG A 257 -7.30 11.60 15.08
C ARG A 257 -7.65 12.92 14.45
N GLU A 258 -6.89 13.96 14.76
CA GLU A 258 -7.19 15.33 14.33
C GLU A 258 -6.31 15.79 13.16
N GLY A 259 -5.27 15.05 12.82
CA GLY A 259 -4.33 15.40 11.76
C GLY A 259 -3.44 16.61 12.10
N VAL A 260 -3.26 16.91 13.39
CA VAL A 260 -2.48 18.08 13.84
C VAL A 260 -1.52 17.68 14.95
N THR A 261 -0.25 17.98 14.75
CA THR A 261 0.81 17.72 15.73
C THR A 261 0.74 18.67 16.94
N PRO A 262 1.38 18.39 18.08
CA PRO A 262 1.45 19.30 19.22
C PRO A 262 2.06 20.67 18.89
N SER A 263 2.91 20.76 17.88
CA SER A 263 3.49 22.01 17.37
C SER A 263 2.53 22.81 16.47
N GLY A 264 1.34 22.26 16.17
CA GLY A 264 0.33 22.89 15.30
C GLY A 264 0.52 22.64 13.80
N CYS A 265 1.45 21.75 13.41
CA CYS A 265 1.61 21.36 12.01
C CYS A 265 0.50 20.36 11.60
N THR A 266 -0.10 20.57 10.42
CA THR A 266 -1.07 19.63 9.85
C THR A 266 -0.34 18.44 9.21
N LEU A 267 -0.81 17.22 9.47
CA LEU A 267 -0.33 16.02 8.80
C LEU A 267 -0.69 16.05 7.31
N SER A 268 0.21 15.53 6.49
CA SER A 268 -0.04 15.41 5.05
C SER A 268 -1.25 14.53 4.77
N THR A 269 -2.06 14.89 3.79
CA THR A 269 -3.17 14.05 3.29
C THR A 269 -2.68 12.81 2.54
N SER A 270 -1.38 12.72 2.21
CA SER A 270 -0.76 11.50 1.71
C SER A 270 -0.65 10.41 2.78
N MET A 271 -0.68 10.77 4.07
CA MET A 271 -0.85 9.84 5.18
C MET A 271 -2.35 9.66 5.43
N PRO A 272 -2.87 8.44 5.45
CA PRO A 272 -4.31 8.18 5.64
C PRO A 272 -4.73 8.31 7.12
N TRP A 273 -4.36 9.43 7.76
CA TRP A 273 -4.62 9.66 9.18
C TRP A 273 -6.12 9.71 9.50
N GLN A 274 -6.96 10.13 8.54
CA GLN A 274 -8.42 10.14 8.72
C GLN A 274 -8.97 8.73 8.96
N GLN A 275 -8.42 7.72 8.27
CA GLN A 275 -8.78 6.33 8.44
C GLN A 275 -8.14 5.77 9.71
N TYR A 276 -6.86 6.01 9.92
CA TYR A 276 -6.16 5.59 11.14
C TYR A 276 -6.76 6.18 12.42
N GLY A 277 -7.35 7.37 12.33
CA GLY A 277 -8.09 8.00 13.43
C GLY A 277 -9.29 7.18 13.93
N ASN A 278 -9.79 6.20 13.13
CA ASN A 278 -10.84 5.26 13.55
C ASN A 278 -10.32 4.11 14.44
N MET A 279 -9.00 3.98 14.62
CA MET A 279 -8.44 3.03 15.59
C MET A 279 -8.91 3.38 17.00
N ASN A 280 -9.14 2.36 17.83
CA ASN A 280 -9.49 2.58 19.22
C ASN A 280 -8.29 3.02 20.06
N ASP A 281 -8.52 3.42 21.32
CA ASP A 281 -7.47 3.93 22.21
C ASP A 281 -6.40 2.89 22.51
N GLU A 282 -6.78 1.63 22.65
CA GLU A 282 -5.87 0.52 22.93
C GLU A 282 -4.94 0.25 21.75
N GLU A 283 -5.45 0.35 20.52
CA GLU A 283 -4.66 0.18 19.30
C GLU A 283 -3.65 1.31 19.11
N LEU A 284 -4.08 2.57 19.28
CA LEU A 284 -3.17 3.72 19.19
C LEU A 284 -2.11 3.70 20.30
N GLU A 285 -2.48 3.28 21.52
CA GLU A 285 -1.55 3.12 22.62
C GLU A 285 -0.55 1.99 22.38
N ALA A 286 -1.00 0.85 21.82
CA ALA A 286 -0.10 -0.23 21.45
C ALA A 286 0.92 0.23 20.39
N ILE A 287 0.49 0.96 19.35
CA ILE A 287 1.38 1.55 18.35
C ILE A 287 2.37 2.48 19.02
N TRP A 288 1.92 3.39 19.87
CA TRP A 288 2.79 4.30 20.62
C TRP A 288 3.86 3.55 21.41
N LEU A 289 3.45 2.54 22.20
CA LEU A 289 4.37 1.74 23.00
C LEU A 289 5.42 1.02 22.14
N TYR A 290 5.00 0.51 20.97
CA TYR A 290 5.93 -0.09 20.03
C TYR A 290 6.93 0.95 19.48
N LEU A 291 6.46 2.10 19.02
CA LEU A 291 7.33 3.17 18.49
C LEU A 291 8.35 3.64 19.54
N GLN A 292 7.93 3.78 20.81
CA GLN A 292 8.81 4.14 21.92
C GLN A 292 9.80 3.04 22.30
N SER A 293 9.55 1.79 21.93
CA SER A 293 10.45 0.66 22.17
C SER A 293 11.56 0.53 21.12
N LEU A 294 11.49 1.31 20.04
CA LEU A 294 12.47 1.26 18.96
C LEU A 294 13.80 1.92 19.38
N GLU A 295 14.87 1.50 18.72
CA GLU A 295 16.15 2.19 18.83
C GLU A 295 16.03 3.61 18.25
N ALA A 296 16.53 4.60 18.98
CA ALA A 296 16.57 5.98 18.49
C ALA A 296 17.48 6.09 17.26
N ARG A 297 16.95 6.69 16.18
CA ARG A 297 17.64 6.87 14.90
C ARG A 297 17.54 8.32 14.45
N GLU A 298 18.52 8.75 13.66
CA GLU A 298 18.39 9.99 12.88
C GLU A 298 17.48 9.77 11.68
N LEU A 299 16.96 10.88 11.10
CA LEU A 299 16.15 10.84 9.88
C LEU A 299 16.95 10.19 8.74
N ASP A 300 16.37 9.20 8.09
CA ASP A 300 16.99 8.60 6.90
C ASP A 300 17.04 9.62 5.76
N GLN A 301 18.25 9.86 5.25
CA GLN A 301 18.53 10.81 4.17
C GLN A 301 18.58 10.14 2.78
N ASN A 302 17.98 8.95 2.62
CA ASN A 302 17.97 8.21 1.35
C ASN A 302 17.03 8.81 0.31
#